data_7a8af6aabba91b531ae5d8397744f4b5
#
_entry.id   7a8af6aabba91b531ae5d8397744f4b5
#
_cell.length_a   1.000
_cell.length_b   1.000
_cell.length_c   1.000
_cell.angle_alpha   90.00
_cell.angle_beta   90.00
_cell.angle_gamma   90.00
#
_symmetry.space_group_name_H-M   'P 1'
#
loop_
_entity.id
_entity.type
_entity.pdbx_description
1 polymer ?
#
loop_
_entity_poly.entity_id
_entity_poly.type
_entity_poly.pdbx_seq_one_letter_code
_entity_poly.pdbx_strand_id
1 'polypeptide(L)'
;MVGFLFFVCTQFQVEAIYMTDKHVLVLGVGNILLGDEGTGVRVIQKLEEEYAFSENVELFDGGTLGLKLLEPICRSDFAIVVDIVRGGGAPGTIYRIPEKDLPKKIPYKSSLHELNIVETLIYADELGNKPETVVIGIEPGDWTSWNTSLTEPVRDRMDDFVAVVLKEIEKAGGSWEKLERPLKIDRVV
;
A
#
# COMPACT_ATOMS: atom_id res chain seq x y z
N MET A 1 -8.67 60.68 11.79
CA MET A 1 -8.81 59.93 10.53
C MET A 1 -7.62 59.01 10.40
N VAL A 2 -7.54 58.00 11.27
CA VAL A 2 -6.55 56.90 11.19
C VAL A 2 -7.23 55.71 11.87
N GLY A 3 -7.73 54.73 11.11
CA GLY A 3 -8.37 53.58 11.73
C GLY A 3 -9.11 52.69 10.73
N PHE A 4 -8.46 52.31 9.60
CA PHE A 4 -9.12 51.37 8.65
C PHE A 4 -8.10 50.58 7.81
N LEU A 5 -7.07 50.04 8.44
CA LEU A 5 -6.09 49.24 7.67
C LEU A 5 -5.49 48.07 8.46
N PHE A 6 -6.26 47.43 9.35
CA PHE A 6 -5.71 46.29 10.11
C PHE A 6 -6.67 45.09 10.18
N PHE A 7 -7.65 44.93 9.26
CA PHE A 7 -8.63 43.84 9.36
C PHE A 7 -8.73 42.94 8.13
N VAL A 8 -7.75 42.93 7.23
CA VAL A 8 -7.82 42.09 6.02
C VAL A 8 -6.73 40.98 5.98
N CYS A 9 -5.82 40.95 6.97
CA CYS A 9 -4.69 40.01 6.92
C CYS A 9 -4.81 38.76 7.81
N THR A 10 -5.93 38.59 8.54
CA THR A 10 -6.09 37.48 9.49
C THR A 10 -6.98 36.33 8.99
N GLN A 11 -7.66 36.50 7.85
CA GLN A 11 -8.58 35.48 7.37
C GLN A 11 -7.94 34.47 6.37
N PHE A 12 -6.78 34.81 5.81
CA PHE A 12 -6.07 33.92 4.88
C PHE A 12 -5.06 32.97 5.55
N GLN A 13 -4.77 33.13 6.83
CA GLN A 13 -3.82 32.26 7.56
C GLN A 13 -4.49 31.15 8.38
N VAL A 14 -5.80 31.16 8.51
CA VAL A 14 -6.53 30.15 9.31
C VAL A 14 -6.99 28.95 8.45
N GLU A 15 -7.13 29.11 7.13
CA GLU A 15 -7.50 28.00 6.24
C GLU A 15 -6.32 27.08 5.87
N ALA A 16 -5.08 27.50 6.09
CA ALA A 16 -3.90 26.67 5.81
C ALA A 16 -3.54 25.69 6.96
N ILE A 17 -4.25 25.75 8.09
CA ILE A 17 -3.92 24.96 9.30
C ILE A 17 -4.76 23.67 9.43
N TYR A 18 -5.75 23.45 8.58
CA TYR A 18 -6.63 22.27 8.64
C TYR A 18 -6.65 21.40 7.37
N MET A 19 -5.64 21.48 6.54
CA MET A 19 -5.38 20.38 5.62
C MET A 19 -4.56 19.34 6.38
N THR A 20 -5.21 18.51 7.17
CA THR A 20 -4.59 17.25 7.61
C THR A 20 -4.28 16.48 6.33
N ASP A 21 -2.99 16.32 6.03
CA ASP A 21 -2.57 15.47 4.92
C ASP A 21 -3.23 14.10 5.11
N LYS A 22 -3.88 13.61 4.05
CA LYS A 22 -4.51 12.28 4.08
C LYS A 22 -3.51 11.25 4.56
N HIS A 23 -3.87 10.46 5.56
CA HIS A 23 -3.04 9.35 6.00
C HIS A 23 -3.06 8.23 4.94
N VAL A 24 -1.93 8.00 4.30
CA VAL A 24 -1.73 7.03 3.23
C VAL A 24 -1.04 5.79 3.79
N LEU A 25 -1.76 4.67 3.82
CA LEU A 25 -1.21 3.36 4.19
C LEU A 25 -0.74 2.63 2.93
N VAL A 26 0.52 2.18 2.91
CA VAL A 26 1.05 1.25 1.91
C VAL A 26 1.23 -0.10 2.59
N LEU A 27 0.37 -1.04 2.28
CA LEU A 27 0.28 -2.33 2.94
C LEU A 27 0.77 -3.44 2.01
N GLY A 28 1.91 -4.06 2.34
CA GLY A 28 2.41 -5.26 1.65
C GLY A 28 1.90 -6.53 2.32
N VAL A 29 1.24 -7.39 1.58
CA VAL A 29 0.77 -8.69 2.07
C VAL A 29 1.42 -9.84 1.33
N GLY A 30 1.45 -11.02 1.94
CA GLY A 30 1.98 -12.24 1.37
C GLY A 30 2.92 -13.00 2.29
N ASN A 31 3.32 -14.19 1.84
CA ASN A 31 4.20 -15.09 2.60
C ASN A 31 5.58 -15.21 1.92
N ILE A 32 6.61 -14.65 2.53
CA ILE A 32 7.99 -14.66 2.00
C ILE A 32 8.61 -16.05 1.88
N LEU A 33 7.98 -17.10 2.43
CA LEU A 33 8.43 -18.49 2.34
C LEU A 33 7.90 -19.22 1.11
N LEU A 34 6.97 -18.60 0.35
CA LEU A 34 6.26 -19.21 -0.78
C LEU A 34 6.53 -18.48 -2.12
N GLY A 35 7.80 -18.25 -2.43
CA GLY A 35 8.21 -17.67 -3.72
C GLY A 35 7.61 -16.29 -3.96
N ASP A 36 6.85 -16.17 -5.06
CA ASP A 36 6.28 -14.88 -5.48
C ASP A 36 5.16 -14.39 -4.57
N GLU A 37 4.56 -15.26 -3.73
CA GLU A 37 3.54 -14.82 -2.77
C GLU A 37 4.08 -13.79 -1.77
N GLY A 38 5.40 -13.79 -1.51
CA GLY A 38 6.04 -12.79 -0.67
C GLY A 38 6.31 -11.45 -1.36
N THR A 39 5.87 -11.21 -2.58
CA THR A 39 6.21 -10.02 -3.36
C THR A 39 5.75 -8.73 -2.68
N GLY A 40 4.53 -8.68 -2.13
CA GLY A 40 4.02 -7.50 -1.45
C GLY A 40 4.89 -7.08 -0.27
N VAL A 41 5.28 -8.02 0.57
CA VAL A 41 6.20 -7.80 1.71
C VAL A 41 7.56 -7.29 1.22
N ARG A 42 8.11 -7.89 0.15
CA ARG A 42 9.40 -7.47 -0.42
C ARG A 42 9.37 -6.07 -1.00
N VAL A 43 8.24 -5.63 -1.54
CA VAL A 43 8.05 -4.24 -1.98
C VAL A 43 8.15 -3.30 -0.79
N ILE A 44 7.47 -3.58 0.32
CA ILE A 44 7.57 -2.75 1.54
C ILE A 44 9.03 -2.69 2.01
N GLN A 45 9.69 -3.83 2.10
CA GLN A 45 11.10 -3.92 2.50
C GLN A 45 12.00 -3.06 1.61
N LYS A 46 11.80 -3.11 0.29
CA LYS A 46 12.56 -2.30 -0.66
C LYS A 46 12.24 -0.80 -0.54
N LEU A 47 10.98 -0.44 -0.31
CA LEU A 47 10.58 0.94 -0.07
C LEU A 47 11.22 1.50 1.20
N GLU A 48 11.21 0.76 2.31
CA GLU A 48 11.86 1.15 3.57
C GLU A 48 13.38 1.32 3.43
N GLU A 49 14.02 0.49 2.61
CA GLU A 49 15.47 0.51 2.43
C GLU A 49 15.96 1.61 1.49
N GLU A 50 15.19 1.91 0.44
CA GLU A 50 15.65 2.77 -0.65
C GLU A 50 15.04 4.17 -0.69
N TYR A 51 13.96 4.43 0.08
CA TYR A 51 13.22 5.69 0.00
C TYR A 51 12.91 6.28 1.38
N ALA A 52 12.83 7.61 1.44
CA ALA A 52 12.24 8.35 2.54
C ALA A 52 10.87 8.91 2.12
N PHE A 53 9.91 8.95 3.03
CA PHE A 53 8.53 9.36 2.75
C PHE A 53 8.12 10.53 3.64
N SER A 54 7.11 11.30 3.18
CA SER A 54 6.44 12.31 4.00
C SER A 54 5.75 11.66 5.22
N GLU A 55 5.55 12.43 6.28
CA GLU A 55 5.01 11.95 7.57
C GLU A 55 3.61 11.32 7.47
N ASN A 56 2.85 11.68 6.43
CA ASN A 56 1.52 11.15 6.19
C ASN A 56 1.51 9.78 5.46
N VAL A 57 2.67 9.24 5.08
CA VAL A 57 2.80 7.92 4.43
C VAL A 57 3.32 6.90 5.44
N GLU A 58 2.55 5.86 5.66
CA GLU A 58 2.92 4.72 6.49
C GLU A 58 3.18 3.49 5.63
N LEU A 59 4.35 2.89 5.77
CA LEU A 59 4.66 1.58 5.21
C LEU A 59 4.33 0.50 6.25
N PHE A 60 3.63 -0.54 5.85
CA PHE A 60 3.23 -1.61 6.76
C PHE A 60 3.49 -2.99 6.13
N ASP A 61 4.38 -3.77 6.75
CA ASP A 61 4.55 -5.19 6.43
C ASP A 61 3.41 -5.98 7.07
N GLY A 62 2.42 -6.32 6.27
CA GLY A 62 1.24 -7.07 6.69
C GLY A 62 1.48 -8.57 6.73
N GLY A 63 2.48 -9.07 6.03
CA GLY A 63 2.76 -10.50 5.97
C GLY A 63 1.50 -11.33 5.77
N THR A 64 1.21 -12.22 6.72
CA THR A 64 0.01 -13.09 6.75
C THR A 64 -0.92 -12.78 7.92
N LEU A 65 -0.93 -11.53 8.40
CA LEU A 65 -1.56 -11.15 9.69
C LEU A 65 -3.10 -11.18 9.73
N GLY A 66 -3.78 -11.31 8.58
CA GLY A 66 -5.24 -11.43 8.53
C GLY A 66 -5.96 -10.26 9.22
N LEU A 67 -6.88 -10.55 10.16
CA LEU A 67 -7.67 -9.52 10.87
C LEU A 67 -6.85 -8.50 11.66
N LYS A 68 -5.58 -8.73 11.95
CA LYS A 68 -4.71 -7.73 12.57
C LYS A 68 -4.44 -6.54 11.65
N LEU A 69 -4.74 -6.67 10.34
CA LEU A 69 -4.68 -5.58 9.38
C LEU A 69 -5.83 -4.58 9.53
N LEU A 70 -6.87 -4.92 10.31
CA LEU A 70 -8.05 -4.07 10.47
C LEU A 70 -7.72 -2.71 11.11
N GLU A 71 -6.86 -2.71 12.11
CA GLU A 71 -6.47 -1.47 12.81
C GLU A 71 -5.74 -0.49 11.89
N PRO A 72 -4.61 -0.85 11.21
CA PRO A 72 -3.95 0.07 10.30
C PRO A 72 -4.85 0.50 9.12
N ILE A 73 -5.72 -0.35 8.62
CA ILE A 73 -6.68 -0.02 7.57
C ILE A 73 -7.69 1.01 8.07
N CYS A 74 -8.33 0.77 9.24
CA CYS A 74 -9.37 1.68 9.76
C CYS A 74 -8.86 3.07 10.16
N ARG A 75 -7.57 3.24 10.41
CA ARG A 75 -6.99 4.55 10.74
C ARG A 75 -6.43 5.31 9.54
N SER A 76 -6.43 4.70 8.35
CA SER A 76 -5.97 5.36 7.13
C SER A 76 -7.14 6.00 6.36
N ASP A 77 -6.83 7.05 5.59
CA ASP A 77 -7.76 7.69 4.67
C ASP A 77 -7.68 7.06 3.26
N PHE A 78 -6.49 6.57 2.92
CA PHE A 78 -6.21 5.90 1.65
C PHE A 78 -5.32 4.69 1.87
N ALA A 79 -5.69 3.53 1.34
CA ALA A 79 -4.93 2.29 1.44
C ALA A 79 -4.45 1.81 0.06
N ILE A 80 -3.14 1.64 -0.08
CA ILE A 80 -2.48 1.01 -1.24
C ILE A 80 -2.09 -0.40 -0.81
N VAL A 81 -2.84 -1.41 -1.26
CA VAL A 81 -2.53 -2.81 -0.99
C VAL A 81 -1.62 -3.35 -2.07
N VAL A 82 -0.49 -3.91 -1.68
CA VAL A 82 0.51 -4.50 -2.58
C VAL A 82 0.54 -6.01 -2.37
N ASP A 83 0.23 -6.78 -3.43
CA ASP A 83 0.09 -8.24 -3.35
C ASP A 83 0.35 -8.90 -4.72
N ILE A 84 0.35 -10.23 -4.77
CA ILE A 84 0.18 -10.95 -6.03
C ILE A 84 -1.28 -10.90 -6.46
N VAL A 85 -1.51 -10.86 -7.78
CA VAL A 85 -2.85 -10.91 -8.37
C VAL A 85 -2.86 -11.91 -9.50
N ARG A 86 -3.77 -12.90 -9.42
CA ARG A 86 -3.98 -13.91 -10.46
C ARG A 86 -5.03 -13.43 -11.45
N GLY A 87 -4.62 -12.52 -12.34
CA GLY A 87 -5.46 -11.94 -13.39
C GLY A 87 -5.48 -12.75 -14.68
N GLY A 88 -4.65 -13.80 -14.77
CA GLY A 88 -4.53 -14.66 -15.95
C GLY A 88 -3.59 -14.08 -17.02
N GLY A 89 -2.78 -13.09 -16.69
CA GLY A 89 -1.74 -12.56 -17.55
C GLY A 89 -0.47 -13.40 -17.53
N ALA A 90 0.56 -12.96 -18.25
CA ALA A 90 1.89 -13.54 -18.14
C ALA A 90 2.52 -13.19 -16.78
N PRO A 91 3.33 -14.09 -16.16
CA PRO A 91 4.06 -13.77 -14.94
C PRO A 91 4.83 -12.45 -15.07
N GLY A 92 4.77 -11.61 -14.02
CA GLY A 92 5.35 -10.26 -14.02
C GLY A 92 4.43 -9.16 -14.59
N THR A 93 3.21 -9.50 -15.05
CA THR A 93 2.21 -8.50 -15.45
C THR A 93 1.75 -7.72 -14.21
N ILE A 94 1.79 -6.38 -14.29
CA ILE A 94 1.40 -5.49 -13.19
C ILE A 94 -0.03 -5.02 -13.40
N TYR A 95 -0.83 -5.07 -12.33
CA TYR A 95 -2.23 -4.68 -12.29
C TYR A 95 -2.44 -3.51 -11.34
N ARG A 96 -3.33 -2.60 -11.70
CA ARG A 96 -3.91 -1.59 -10.82
C ARG A 96 -5.42 -1.80 -10.74
N ILE A 97 -5.91 -2.21 -9.59
CA ILE A 97 -7.32 -2.54 -9.38
C ILE A 97 -7.91 -1.50 -8.42
N PRO A 98 -8.73 -0.56 -8.91
CA PRO A 98 -9.39 0.41 -8.04
C PRO A 98 -10.48 -0.26 -7.22
N GLU A 99 -10.85 0.34 -6.09
CA GLU A 99 -11.83 -0.19 -5.15
C GLU A 99 -13.14 -0.67 -5.80
N LYS A 100 -13.66 0.08 -6.76
CA LYS A 100 -14.91 -0.25 -7.48
C LYS A 100 -14.90 -1.60 -8.19
N ASP A 101 -13.69 -2.09 -8.53
CA ASP A 101 -13.47 -3.33 -9.25
C ASP A 101 -13.09 -4.49 -8.31
N LEU A 102 -12.94 -4.20 -6.99
CA LEU A 102 -12.73 -5.23 -5.98
C LEU A 102 -14.01 -6.05 -5.73
N PRO A 103 -13.87 -7.34 -5.39
CA PRO A 103 -15.02 -8.19 -5.05
C PRO A 103 -15.78 -7.61 -3.85
N LYS A 104 -17.09 -7.41 -4.01
CA LYS A 104 -17.99 -6.94 -2.91
C LYS A 104 -18.46 -8.06 -1.98
N LYS A 105 -18.11 -9.32 -2.29
CA LYS A 105 -18.47 -10.50 -1.50
C LYS A 105 -17.28 -11.45 -1.47
N ILE A 106 -17.08 -12.11 -0.35
CA ILE A 106 -16.04 -13.11 -0.16
C ILE A 106 -16.22 -14.24 -1.20
N PRO A 107 -15.28 -14.44 -2.13
CA PRO A 107 -15.37 -15.55 -3.06
C PRO A 107 -15.09 -16.86 -2.31
N TYR A 108 -15.97 -17.83 -2.42
CA TYR A 108 -15.92 -19.11 -1.68
C TYR A 108 -14.70 -20.01 -1.98
N LYS A 109 -13.75 -19.58 -2.81
CA LYS A 109 -12.56 -20.34 -3.25
C LYS A 109 -11.33 -19.49 -3.56
N SER A 110 -11.06 -18.44 -2.81
CA SER A 110 -9.78 -17.73 -2.94
C SER A 110 -8.72 -18.28 -1.99
N SER A 111 -7.45 -18.00 -2.27
CA SER A 111 -6.37 -18.34 -1.33
C SER A 111 -6.63 -17.70 0.04
N LEU A 112 -6.10 -18.28 1.12
CA LEU A 112 -6.31 -17.80 2.48
C LEU A 112 -5.94 -16.31 2.67
N HIS A 113 -5.03 -15.78 1.85
CA HIS A 113 -4.56 -14.40 1.92
C HIS A 113 -5.46 -13.40 1.19
N GLU A 114 -5.97 -13.74 -0.01
CA GLU A 114 -6.95 -12.91 -0.74
C GLU A 114 -8.26 -12.74 0.05
N LEU A 115 -8.67 -13.77 0.80
CA LEU A 115 -9.82 -13.69 1.70
C LEU A 115 -9.60 -12.65 2.80
N ASN A 116 -8.41 -12.61 3.37
CA ASN A 116 -8.15 -11.78 4.53
C ASN A 116 -8.23 -10.28 4.24
N ILE A 117 -7.74 -9.79 3.10
CA ILE A 117 -7.78 -8.35 2.79
C ILE A 117 -9.20 -7.89 2.43
N VAL A 118 -9.93 -8.67 1.62
CA VAL A 118 -11.31 -8.34 1.24
C VAL A 118 -12.23 -8.40 2.47
N GLU A 119 -12.08 -9.41 3.33
CA GLU A 119 -12.81 -9.50 4.60
C GLU A 119 -12.50 -8.32 5.50
N THR A 120 -11.23 -7.95 5.62
CA THR A 120 -10.80 -6.82 6.45
C THR A 120 -11.40 -5.50 5.95
N LEU A 121 -11.46 -5.28 4.64
CA LEU A 121 -12.11 -4.11 4.04
C LEU A 121 -13.63 -4.10 4.27
N ILE A 122 -14.28 -5.27 4.23
CA ILE A 122 -15.72 -5.39 4.56
C ILE A 122 -15.96 -5.04 6.03
N TYR A 123 -15.14 -5.54 6.97
CA TYR A 123 -15.25 -5.19 8.38
C TYR A 123 -14.96 -3.71 8.63
N ALA A 124 -13.98 -3.12 7.95
CA ALA A 124 -13.72 -1.68 8.02
C ALA A 124 -14.92 -0.85 7.53
N ASP A 125 -15.61 -1.32 6.48
CA ASP A 125 -16.84 -0.70 5.95
C ASP A 125 -18.00 -0.76 6.95
N GLU A 126 -18.21 -1.93 7.58
CA GLU A 126 -19.22 -2.12 8.63
C GLU A 126 -18.96 -1.25 9.87
N LEU A 127 -17.69 -0.97 10.17
CA LEU A 127 -17.28 -0.07 11.25
C LEU A 127 -17.36 1.42 10.86
N GLY A 128 -17.64 1.75 9.60
CA GLY A 128 -17.69 3.11 9.09
C GLY A 128 -16.33 3.79 8.94
N ASN A 129 -15.24 3.01 8.92
CA ASN A 129 -13.85 3.47 8.87
C ASN A 129 -13.07 2.87 7.68
N LYS A 130 -13.75 2.58 6.56
CA LYS A 130 -13.11 2.05 5.37
C LYS A 130 -12.41 3.16 4.59
N PRO A 131 -11.08 3.04 4.34
CA PRO A 131 -10.36 3.96 3.49
C PRO A 131 -10.74 3.80 2.02
N GLU A 132 -10.50 4.84 1.21
CA GLU A 132 -10.40 4.67 -0.23
C GLU A 132 -9.26 3.69 -0.53
N THR A 133 -9.50 2.67 -1.36
CA THR A 133 -8.56 1.57 -1.51
C THR A 133 -8.19 1.32 -2.97
N VAL A 134 -6.92 1.03 -3.21
CA VAL A 134 -6.43 0.50 -4.49
C VAL A 134 -5.54 -0.71 -4.25
N VAL A 135 -5.66 -1.73 -5.10
CA VAL A 135 -4.73 -2.86 -5.10
C VAL A 135 -3.76 -2.70 -6.27
N ILE A 136 -2.47 -2.74 -5.97
CA ILE A 136 -1.40 -2.82 -6.96
C ILE A 136 -0.86 -4.24 -6.89
N GLY A 137 -1.11 -5.02 -7.93
CA GLY A 137 -0.79 -6.45 -7.96
C GLY A 137 0.20 -6.81 -9.06
N ILE A 138 0.85 -7.96 -8.90
CA ILE A 138 1.70 -8.56 -9.92
C ILE A 138 1.29 -10.02 -10.17
N GLU A 139 1.24 -10.43 -11.43
CA GLU A 139 0.96 -11.83 -11.79
C GLU A 139 2.13 -12.73 -11.36
N PRO A 140 1.91 -13.72 -10.48
CA PRO A 140 2.96 -14.60 -10.02
C PRO A 140 3.34 -15.68 -11.07
N GLY A 141 4.58 -16.16 -11.03
CA GLY A 141 5.01 -17.36 -11.73
C GLY A 141 4.85 -18.63 -10.87
N ASP A 142 5.25 -18.54 -9.59
CA ASP A 142 5.09 -19.62 -8.60
C ASP A 142 4.82 -19.02 -7.21
N TRP A 143 3.69 -19.39 -6.61
CA TRP A 143 3.24 -18.88 -5.29
C TRP A 143 2.91 -20.01 -4.31
N THR A 144 3.29 -21.25 -4.62
CA THR A 144 2.95 -22.44 -3.81
C THR A 144 4.16 -23.22 -3.34
N SER A 145 5.28 -23.09 -4.04
CA SER A 145 6.51 -23.82 -3.69
C SER A 145 7.21 -23.17 -2.50
N TRP A 146 7.68 -24.00 -1.59
CA TRP A 146 8.57 -23.57 -0.50
C TRP A 146 9.87 -23.04 -1.10
N ASN A 147 9.94 -21.74 -1.29
CA ASN A 147 11.08 -21.04 -1.88
C ASN A 147 11.08 -19.59 -1.40
N THR A 148 12.21 -19.12 -0.95
CA THR A 148 12.36 -17.71 -0.51
C THR A 148 12.78 -16.77 -1.64
N SER A 149 12.96 -17.26 -2.87
CA SER A 149 13.35 -16.45 -4.03
C SER A 149 12.18 -16.20 -4.94
N LEU A 150 12.08 -14.98 -5.47
CA LEU A 150 11.12 -14.66 -6.53
C LEU A 150 11.49 -15.36 -7.83
N THR A 151 10.49 -15.73 -8.62
CA THR A 151 10.69 -16.20 -10.00
C THR A 151 11.35 -15.11 -10.85
N GLU A 152 12.06 -15.49 -11.89
CA GLU A 152 12.75 -14.54 -12.76
C GLU A 152 11.80 -13.47 -13.35
N PRO A 153 10.61 -13.81 -13.89
CA PRO A 153 9.70 -12.80 -14.42
C PRO A 153 9.25 -11.75 -13.39
N VAL A 154 9.00 -12.17 -12.14
CA VAL A 154 8.58 -11.25 -11.07
C VAL A 154 9.75 -10.43 -10.57
N ARG A 155 10.90 -11.06 -10.37
CA ARG A 155 12.13 -10.37 -9.95
C ARG A 155 12.54 -9.27 -10.91
N ASP A 156 12.52 -9.55 -12.23
CA ASP A 156 12.93 -8.61 -13.27
C ASP A 156 11.98 -7.43 -13.42
N ARG A 157 10.74 -7.56 -12.92
CA ARG A 157 9.73 -6.50 -12.90
C ARG A 157 9.61 -5.76 -11.57
N MET A 158 10.42 -6.11 -10.56
CA MET A 158 10.31 -5.54 -9.22
C MET A 158 10.47 -4.01 -9.21
N ASP A 159 11.42 -3.46 -9.96
CA ASP A 159 11.64 -2.01 -10.00
C ASP A 159 10.48 -1.28 -10.67
N ASP A 160 9.91 -1.84 -11.74
CA ASP A 160 8.71 -1.29 -12.38
C ASP A 160 7.50 -1.37 -11.43
N PHE A 161 7.38 -2.46 -10.67
CA PHE A 161 6.31 -2.65 -9.70
C PHE A 161 6.40 -1.62 -8.56
N VAL A 162 7.58 -1.41 -8.00
CA VAL A 162 7.85 -0.34 -7.03
C VAL A 162 7.52 1.04 -7.61
N ALA A 163 7.91 1.33 -8.85
CA ALA A 163 7.61 2.61 -9.50
C ALA A 163 6.09 2.87 -9.62
N VAL A 164 5.28 1.83 -9.84
CA VAL A 164 3.81 1.95 -9.86
C VAL A 164 3.28 2.28 -8.46
N VAL A 165 3.80 1.64 -7.41
CA VAL A 165 3.41 1.92 -6.01
C VAL A 165 3.77 3.36 -5.63
N LEU A 166 4.99 3.81 -5.93
CA LEU A 166 5.45 5.19 -5.68
C LEU A 166 4.55 6.23 -6.36
N LYS A 167 4.18 5.98 -7.61
CA LYS A 167 3.25 6.85 -8.35
C LYS A 167 1.85 6.88 -7.72
N GLU A 168 1.41 5.79 -7.11
CA GLU A 168 0.11 5.76 -6.42
C GLU A 168 0.17 6.51 -5.09
N ILE A 169 1.31 6.45 -4.36
CA ILE A 169 1.56 7.26 -3.17
C ILE A 169 1.44 8.76 -3.50
N GLU A 170 2.06 9.22 -4.59
CA GLU A 170 1.96 10.62 -5.04
C GLU A 170 0.52 11.03 -5.35
N LYS A 171 -0.26 10.18 -6.02
CA LYS A 171 -1.68 10.45 -6.31
C LYS A 171 -2.54 10.52 -5.05
N ALA A 172 -2.17 9.77 -4.01
CA ALA A 172 -2.85 9.78 -2.72
C ALA A 172 -2.50 11.00 -1.86
N GLY A 173 -1.51 11.81 -2.27
CA GLY A 173 -1.07 13.00 -1.56
C GLY A 173 0.17 12.80 -0.68
N GLY A 174 0.83 11.65 -0.79
CA GLY A 174 2.14 11.42 -0.20
C GLY A 174 3.28 11.92 -1.09
N SER A 175 4.47 12.05 -0.52
CA SER A 175 5.70 12.34 -1.26
C SER A 175 6.82 11.40 -0.81
N TRP A 176 7.83 11.28 -1.66
CA TRP A 176 8.97 10.41 -1.41
C TRP A 176 10.25 10.98 -2.02
N GLU A 177 11.37 10.55 -1.49
CA GLU A 177 12.71 10.86 -2.00
C GLU A 177 13.55 9.58 -2.00
N LYS A 178 14.27 9.31 -3.08
CA LYS A 178 15.17 8.17 -3.14
C LYS A 178 16.44 8.47 -2.36
N LEU A 179 16.81 7.56 -1.45
CA LEU A 179 18.00 7.68 -0.63
C LEU A 179 19.27 7.51 -1.49
N GLU A 180 20.31 8.32 -1.22
CA GLU A 180 21.60 8.18 -1.87
C GLU A 180 22.27 6.83 -1.61
N ARG A 181 21.99 6.22 -0.44
CA ARG A 181 22.43 4.89 -0.05
C ARG A 181 21.30 4.15 0.64
N PRO A 182 21.03 2.89 0.24
CA PRO A 182 20.03 2.08 0.92
C PRO A 182 20.34 1.92 2.41
N LEU A 183 19.31 1.92 3.23
CA LEU A 183 19.42 1.62 4.65
C LEU A 183 19.65 0.11 4.83
N LYS A 184 20.52 -0.24 5.77
CA LYS A 184 20.63 -1.63 6.22
C LYS A 184 19.66 -1.81 7.39
N ILE A 185 18.57 -2.51 7.15
CA ILE A 185 17.59 -2.85 8.19
C ILE A 185 17.83 -4.30 8.60
N ASP A 186 18.27 -4.51 9.84
CA ASP A 186 18.39 -5.86 10.38
C ASP A 186 16.98 -6.40 10.69
N ARG A 187 16.48 -7.28 9.82
CA ARG A 187 15.20 -7.96 10.02
C ARG A 187 15.43 -9.28 10.70
N VAL A 188 14.82 -9.45 11.89
CA VAL A 188 14.78 -10.75 12.56
C VAL A 188 13.76 -11.61 11.79
N VAL A 189 14.25 -12.67 11.16
CA VAL A 189 13.45 -13.66 10.42
C VAL A 189 12.83 -14.66 11.40
#